data_70714b17d61d5eba1428267a94b824da
#
_entry.id   70714b17d61d5eba1428267a94b824da
#
_cell.length_a   1.000
_cell.length_b   1.000
_cell.length_c   1.000
_cell.angle_alpha   90.00
_cell.angle_beta   90.00
_cell.angle_gamma   90.00
#
_symmetry.space_group_name_H-M   'P 1'
#
loop_
_entity.id
_entity.type
_entity.pdbx_description
1 polymer ?
#
loop_
_entity_poly.entity_id
_entity_poly.type
_entity_poly.pdbx_seq_one_letter_code
_entity_poly.pdbx_strand_id
1 'polypeptide(L)'
;MQIDGTLSEPPASLPALNADYPWDQFASADYCDHNYLELRQDDAEILKISAAWFAEAMEGRTGRGVDVGAGPNLYPSLSMLPHCSELTLREYSAANLAFLREQTAKLPERWQPFWELVAEQSGAGDFDAARELLAERAVVEQGSIFELPRAAWDLGTMFFVAESLSEDPAEFEAATACFVRALRPGAPFAAAFMEHSLGYDVAGVSFPATPVGEPEIAACLDPLAADLKVHWVEMRPKLRPGLNGMIVAVGRAR
;
A
#
# COMPACT_ATOMS: atom_id res chain seq x y z
N MET A 1 -28.63 -42.50 -35.18
CA MET A 1 -28.44 -41.05 -35.36
C MET A 1 -28.31 -40.50 -33.95
N GLN A 2 -27.04 -40.44 -33.47
CA GLN A 2 -26.71 -39.94 -32.13
C GLN A 2 -26.49 -38.41 -32.29
N ILE A 3 -27.30 -37.65 -31.52
CA ILE A 3 -27.11 -36.20 -31.46
C ILE A 3 -26.11 -35.94 -30.33
N ASP A 4 -24.92 -35.57 -30.73
CA ASP A 4 -23.86 -35.15 -29.82
C ASP A 4 -24.20 -33.75 -29.31
N GLY A 5 -24.76 -33.70 -28.08
CA GLY A 5 -25.10 -32.45 -27.41
C GLY A 5 -23.90 -31.94 -26.63
N THR A 6 -22.97 -31.27 -27.29
CA THR A 6 -21.99 -30.43 -26.58
C THR A 6 -22.72 -29.29 -25.92
N LEU A 7 -22.93 -29.42 -24.58
CA LEU A 7 -23.31 -28.29 -23.74
C LEU A 7 -22.14 -27.30 -23.80
N SER A 8 -22.33 -26.17 -24.47
CA SER A 8 -21.41 -25.05 -24.37
C SER A 8 -21.43 -24.57 -22.93
N GLU A 9 -20.27 -24.56 -22.28
CA GLU A 9 -20.11 -23.89 -21.01
C GLU A 9 -20.64 -22.45 -21.15
N PRO A 10 -21.38 -21.94 -20.14
CA PRO A 10 -21.76 -20.54 -20.15
C PRO A 10 -20.49 -19.67 -20.22
N PRO A 11 -20.51 -18.54 -20.96
CA PRO A 11 -19.36 -17.65 -20.99
C PRO A 11 -18.97 -17.27 -19.57
N ALA A 12 -17.69 -17.38 -19.24
CA ALA A 12 -17.15 -16.93 -17.95
C ALA A 12 -17.65 -15.51 -17.71
N SER A 13 -18.26 -15.27 -16.56
CA SER A 13 -18.64 -13.90 -16.16
C SER A 13 -17.37 -13.06 -16.15
N LEU A 14 -17.45 -11.82 -16.64
CA LEU A 14 -16.35 -10.86 -16.51
C LEU A 14 -15.98 -10.73 -15.03
N PRO A 15 -14.69 -10.59 -14.68
CA PRO A 15 -14.27 -10.38 -13.31
C PRO A 15 -14.92 -9.10 -12.75
N ALA A 16 -15.26 -9.11 -11.47
CA ALA A 16 -15.73 -7.90 -10.79
C ALA A 16 -14.58 -6.89 -10.69
N LEU A 17 -14.89 -5.62 -10.94
CA LEU A 17 -13.93 -4.52 -10.89
C LEU A 17 -13.88 -3.90 -9.48
N ASN A 18 -12.86 -3.12 -9.18
CA ASN A 18 -12.69 -2.44 -7.90
C ASN A 18 -13.96 -1.70 -7.42
N ALA A 19 -14.70 -1.07 -8.33
CA ALA A 19 -15.92 -0.34 -8.01
C ALA A 19 -17.10 -1.23 -7.58
N ASP A 20 -17.05 -2.53 -7.83
CA ASP A 20 -18.12 -3.47 -7.52
C ASP A 20 -18.02 -4.03 -6.09
N TYR A 21 -16.88 -3.81 -5.41
CA TYR A 21 -16.66 -4.33 -4.05
C TYR A 21 -17.15 -3.35 -2.97
N PRO A 22 -17.63 -3.89 -1.82
CA PRO A 22 -18.26 -3.08 -0.77
C PRO A 22 -17.23 -2.42 0.17
N TRP A 23 -16.33 -1.58 -0.35
CA TRP A 23 -15.24 -0.96 0.41
C TRP A 23 -15.70 -0.16 1.63
N ASP A 24 -16.90 0.42 1.61
CA ASP A 24 -17.46 1.16 2.75
C ASP A 24 -17.92 0.23 3.91
N GLN A 25 -17.94 -1.10 3.69
CA GLN A 25 -18.17 -2.10 4.74
C GLN A 25 -16.87 -2.61 5.37
N PHE A 26 -15.72 -2.05 5.01
CA PHE A 26 -14.44 -2.44 5.56
C PHE A 26 -14.37 -2.11 7.05
N ALA A 27 -14.19 -3.13 7.90
CA ALA A 27 -14.08 -2.97 9.35
C ALA A 27 -12.64 -2.54 9.72
N SER A 28 -12.35 -1.24 9.56
CA SER A 28 -11.00 -0.67 9.68
C SER A 28 -10.34 -0.94 11.04
N ALA A 29 -11.10 -0.84 12.14
CA ALA A 29 -10.57 -1.10 13.47
C ALA A 29 -10.21 -2.58 13.66
N ASP A 30 -11.10 -3.50 13.26
CA ASP A 30 -10.87 -4.95 13.37
C ASP A 30 -9.66 -5.37 12.52
N TYR A 31 -9.53 -4.80 11.31
CA TYR A 31 -8.39 -5.05 10.45
C TYR A 31 -7.08 -4.54 11.07
N CYS A 32 -7.09 -3.32 11.62
CA CYS A 32 -5.94 -2.73 12.29
C CYS A 32 -5.52 -3.53 13.52
N ASP A 33 -6.48 -3.95 14.35
CA ASP A 33 -6.22 -4.76 15.54
C ASP A 33 -5.71 -6.16 15.17
N HIS A 34 -6.20 -6.75 14.09
CA HIS A 34 -5.74 -8.07 13.64
C HIS A 34 -4.30 -8.04 13.09
N ASN A 35 -3.95 -7.00 12.32
CA ASN A 35 -2.68 -6.99 11.59
C ASN A 35 -1.59 -6.15 12.26
N TYR A 36 -1.94 -5.08 13.01
CA TYR A 36 -0.99 -4.06 13.49
C TYR A 36 -1.08 -3.79 15.01
N LEU A 37 -1.65 -4.72 15.78
CA LEU A 37 -1.61 -4.63 17.25
C LEU A 37 -0.18 -4.72 17.76
N GLU A 38 0.62 -5.56 17.11
CA GLU A 38 2.05 -5.75 17.39
C GLU A 38 2.83 -5.63 16.07
N LEU A 39 4.05 -5.10 16.16
CA LEU A 39 4.94 -5.04 15.00
C LEU A 39 5.43 -6.45 14.66
N ARG A 40 4.98 -6.99 13.54
CA ARG A 40 5.42 -8.28 13.01
C ARG A 40 6.81 -8.17 12.41
N GLN A 41 7.54 -9.29 12.34
CA GLN A 41 8.90 -9.31 11.81
C GLN A 41 8.94 -8.96 10.31
N ASP A 42 7.97 -9.42 9.55
CA ASP A 42 7.82 -9.14 8.11
C ASP A 42 7.50 -7.64 7.86
N ASP A 43 6.55 -7.05 8.61
CA ASP A 43 6.28 -5.61 8.55
C ASP A 43 7.49 -4.77 8.97
N ALA A 44 8.25 -5.22 9.97
CA ALA A 44 9.48 -4.55 10.39
C ALA A 44 10.55 -4.54 9.30
N GLU A 45 10.67 -5.63 8.53
CA GLU A 45 11.62 -5.72 7.41
C GLU A 45 11.20 -4.80 6.26
N ILE A 46 9.91 -4.81 5.87
CA ILE A 46 9.34 -3.90 4.87
C ILE A 46 9.58 -2.43 5.27
N LEU A 47 9.28 -2.11 6.52
CA LEU A 47 9.43 -0.76 7.05
C LEU A 47 10.88 -0.29 7.04
N LYS A 48 11.84 -1.16 7.41
CA LYS A 48 13.27 -0.85 7.34
C LYS A 48 13.74 -0.60 5.91
N ILE A 49 13.31 -1.43 4.95
CA ILE A 49 13.65 -1.25 3.53
C ILE A 49 13.13 0.10 3.03
N SER A 50 11.86 0.40 3.26
CA SER A 50 11.24 1.63 2.77
C SER A 50 11.78 2.88 3.46
N ALA A 51 11.95 2.88 4.79
CA ALA A 51 12.48 4.02 5.52
C ALA A 51 13.95 4.31 5.15
N ALA A 52 14.80 3.27 5.04
CA ALA A 52 16.19 3.43 4.58
C ALA A 52 16.25 3.98 3.15
N TRP A 53 15.36 3.50 2.25
CA TRP A 53 15.28 4.00 0.89
C TRP A 53 14.92 5.48 0.84
N PHE A 54 13.89 5.93 1.58
CA PHE A 54 13.52 7.33 1.61
C PHE A 54 14.61 8.21 2.25
N ALA A 55 15.28 7.74 3.30
CA ALA A 55 16.39 8.47 3.92
C ALA A 55 17.54 8.68 2.92
N GLU A 56 17.92 7.63 2.18
CA GLU A 56 18.93 7.71 1.10
C GLU A 56 18.46 8.61 -0.04
N ALA A 57 17.25 8.34 -0.57
CA ALA A 57 16.77 8.99 -1.79
C ALA A 57 16.45 10.47 -1.62
N MET A 58 16.05 10.90 -0.44
CA MET A 58 15.70 12.30 -0.13
C MET A 58 16.89 13.14 0.32
N GLU A 59 17.99 12.54 0.79
CA GLU A 59 19.22 13.27 1.15
C GLU A 59 18.98 14.48 2.08
N GLY A 60 18.10 14.35 3.05
CA GLY A 60 17.69 15.42 3.97
C GLY A 60 16.73 16.46 3.39
N ARG A 61 16.30 16.31 2.15
CA ARG A 61 15.25 17.16 1.55
C ARG A 61 13.86 16.75 2.05
N THR A 62 12.93 17.68 1.99
CA THR A 62 11.50 17.40 2.21
C THR A 62 10.69 17.71 0.95
N GLY A 63 9.56 17.03 0.77
CA GLY A 63 8.66 17.22 -0.35
C GLY A 63 7.21 16.86 0.01
N ARG A 64 6.31 17.01 -0.95
CA ARG A 64 4.92 16.57 -0.79
C ARG A 64 4.85 15.05 -1.00
N GLY A 65 4.43 14.34 0.04
CA GLY A 65 4.27 12.88 0.01
C GLY A 65 2.84 12.45 -0.26
N VAL A 66 2.67 11.23 -0.80
CA VAL A 66 1.37 10.57 -0.91
C VAL A 66 1.45 9.13 -0.48
N ASP A 67 0.48 8.71 0.33
CA ASP A 67 0.21 7.31 0.64
C ASP A 67 -1.11 6.92 -0.03
N VAL A 68 -1.04 6.04 -1.02
CA VAL A 68 -2.17 5.70 -1.88
C VAL A 68 -2.83 4.42 -1.40
N GLY A 69 -4.15 4.47 -1.19
CA GLY A 69 -4.91 3.38 -0.59
C GLY A 69 -4.51 3.16 0.87
N ALA A 70 -4.29 4.27 1.62
CA ALA A 70 -3.71 4.23 2.96
C ALA A 70 -4.41 3.25 3.92
N GLY A 71 -5.73 3.06 3.77
CA GLY A 71 -6.47 2.10 4.59
C GLY A 71 -6.27 2.33 6.10
N PRO A 72 -6.42 1.29 6.92
CA PRO A 72 -6.14 1.38 8.35
C PRO A 72 -4.66 1.14 8.72
N ASN A 73 -3.75 1.17 7.73
CA ASN A 73 -2.33 0.94 7.91
C ASN A 73 -1.55 2.26 7.85
N LEU A 74 -0.93 2.69 8.95
CA LEU A 74 -0.16 3.93 8.99
C LEU A 74 1.34 3.76 8.74
N TYR A 75 1.89 2.55 8.81
CA TYR A 75 3.35 2.41 8.72
C TYR A 75 3.95 2.81 7.35
N PRO A 76 3.24 2.69 6.20
CA PRO A 76 3.73 3.26 4.95
C PRO A 76 3.88 4.78 5.04
N SER A 77 2.85 5.46 5.55
CA SER A 77 2.87 6.90 5.85
C SER A 77 4.01 7.28 6.78
N LEU A 78 4.22 6.52 7.88
CA LEU A 78 5.30 6.78 8.84
C LEU A 78 6.67 6.65 8.20
N SER A 79 6.89 5.72 7.25
CA SER A 79 8.17 5.54 6.56
C SER A 79 8.62 6.79 5.79
N MET A 80 7.68 7.59 5.30
CA MET A 80 7.93 8.83 4.55
C MET A 80 7.90 10.09 5.42
N LEU A 81 7.21 10.06 6.55
CA LEU A 81 6.87 11.25 7.34
C LEU A 81 8.06 12.17 7.65
N PRO A 82 9.28 11.67 7.98
CA PRO A 82 10.45 12.53 8.18
C PRO A 82 10.82 13.39 6.95
N HIS A 83 10.45 12.91 5.76
CA HIS A 83 10.79 13.50 4.48
C HIS A 83 9.63 14.26 3.83
N CYS A 84 8.50 14.40 4.53
CA CYS A 84 7.32 15.10 4.01
C CYS A 84 7.23 16.54 4.55
N SER A 85 6.99 17.50 3.67
CA SER A 85 6.50 18.83 4.06
C SER A 85 4.97 18.85 4.19
N GLU A 86 4.29 17.97 3.47
CA GLU A 86 2.87 17.64 3.50
C GLU A 86 2.73 16.17 3.15
N LEU A 87 1.83 15.44 3.80
CA LEU A 87 1.58 14.02 3.56
C LEU A 87 0.10 13.79 3.27
N THR A 88 -0.23 13.51 2.02
CA THR A 88 -1.58 13.14 1.59
C THR A 88 -1.81 11.66 1.82
N LEU A 89 -2.81 11.30 2.65
CA LEU A 89 -3.31 9.93 2.77
C LEU A 89 -4.55 9.82 1.86
N ARG A 90 -4.36 9.22 0.69
CA ARG A 90 -5.42 9.05 -0.32
C ARG A 90 -6.12 7.73 -0.12
N GLU A 91 -7.44 7.76 0.13
CA GLU A 91 -8.24 6.59 0.45
C GLU A 91 -9.61 6.64 -0.25
N TYR A 92 -10.09 5.48 -0.70
CA TYR A 92 -11.36 5.36 -1.42
C TYR A 92 -12.55 5.15 -0.49
N SER A 93 -12.40 4.26 0.50
CA SER A 93 -13.46 3.88 1.45
C SER A 93 -13.77 4.98 2.46
N ALA A 94 -15.04 5.33 2.61
CA ALA A 94 -15.50 6.27 3.63
C ALA A 94 -15.25 5.75 5.07
N ALA A 95 -15.31 4.44 5.29
CA ALA A 95 -15.02 3.81 6.58
C ALA A 95 -13.54 4.01 6.96
N ASN A 96 -12.63 3.72 6.04
CA ASN A 96 -11.19 3.92 6.24
C ASN A 96 -10.85 5.40 6.42
N LEU A 97 -11.49 6.31 5.70
CA LEU A 97 -11.29 7.76 5.88
C LEU A 97 -11.63 8.23 7.28
N ALA A 98 -12.74 7.76 7.85
CA ALA A 98 -13.13 8.11 9.22
C ALA A 98 -12.08 7.61 10.22
N PHE A 99 -11.62 6.37 10.06
CA PHE A 99 -10.58 5.76 10.88
C PHE A 99 -9.25 6.53 10.76
N LEU A 100 -8.78 6.81 9.54
CA LEU A 100 -7.54 7.54 9.30
C LEU A 100 -7.52 8.92 9.95
N ARG A 101 -8.62 9.69 9.86
CA ARG A 101 -8.71 11.01 10.51
C ARG A 101 -8.55 10.93 12.02
N GLU A 102 -9.07 9.88 12.64
CA GLU A 102 -8.86 9.66 14.07
C GLU A 102 -7.41 9.26 14.38
N GLN A 103 -6.84 8.35 13.61
CA GLN A 103 -5.48 7.86 13.82
C GLN A 103 -4.43 8.94 13.58
N THR A 104 -4.57 9.75 12.53
CA THR A 104 -3.62 10.83 12.22
C THR A 104 -3.67 11.96 13.23
N ALA A 105 -4.83 12.23 13.83
CA ALA A 105 -4.97 13.26 14.86
C ALA A 105 -4.33 12.90 16.20
N LYS A 106 -4.17 11.61 16.52
CA LYS A 106 -3.72 11.14 17.84
C LYS A 106 -2.45 10.31 17.81
N LEU A 107 -2.15 9.65 16.70
CA LEU A 107 -1.12 8.61 16.54
C LEU A 107 -1.01 7.71 17.79
N PRO A 108 -1.86 6.66 17.90
CA PRO A 108 -1.91 5.79 19.07
C PRO A 108 -0.59 5.08 19.35
N GLU A 109 -0.35 4.72 20.63
CA GLU A 109 0.88 4.05 21.13
C GLU A 109 1.25 2.77 20.35
N ARG A 110 0.29 2.07 19.74
CA ARG A 110 0.56 0.87 18.92
C ARG A 110 1.55 1.15 17.79
N TRP A 111 1.63 2.38 17.29
CA TRP A 111 2.53 2.79 16.22
C TRP A 111 3.94 3.16 16.70
N GLN A 112 4.19 3.23 18.01
CA GLN A 112 5.51 3.57 18.55
C GLN A 112 6.60 2.58 18.09
N PRO A 113 6.43 1.24 18.14
CA PRO A 113 7.46 0.32 17.66
C PRO A 113 7.78 0.49 16.17
N PHE A 114 6.78 0.86 15.36
CA PHE A 114 6.96 1.16 13.94
C PHE A 114 7.78 2.43 13.75
N TRP A 115 7.45 3.48 14.50
CA TRP A 115 8.19 4.74 14.43
C TRP A 115 9.65 4.60 14.87
N GLU A 116 9.93 3.84 15.89
CA GLU A 116 11.30 3.59 16.37
C GLU A 116 12.19 3.06 15.26
N LEU A 117 11.69 2.15 14.41
CA LEU A 117 12.42 1.67 13.24
C LEU A 117 12.65 2.76 12.18
N VAL A 118 11.65 3.61 11.95
CA VAL A 118 11.79 4.75 11.01
C VAL A 118 12.82 5.74 11.53
N ALA A 119 12.78 6.05 12.83
CA ALA A 119 13.72 6.97 13.47
C ALA A 119 15.17 6.46 13.42
N GLU A 120 15.38 5.15 13.57
CA GLU A 120 16.70 4.52 13.38
C GLU A 120 17.27 4.74 11.98
N GLN A 121 16.44 4.72 10.94
CA GLN A 121 16.88 4.89 9.55
C GLN A 121 17.02 6.34 9.12
N SER A 122 16.16 7.22 9.62
CA SER A 122 16.04 8.62 9.17
C SER A 122 16.75 9.62 10.08
N GLY A 123 17.07 9.23 11.32
CA GLY A 123 17.52 10.16 12.36
C GLY A 123 16.43 11.11 12.86
N ALA A 124 15.14 10.79 12.59
CA ALA A 124 14.01 11.55 13.11
C ALA A 124 13.93 11.47 14.65
N GLY A 125 13.19 12.40 15.27
CA GLY A 125 12.99 12.46 16.71
C GLY A 125 12.22 11.27 17.28
N ASP A 126 11.89 11.37 18.55
CA ASP A 126 11.13 10.35 19.29
C ASP A 126 9.67 10.25 18.81
N PHE A 127 8.87 9.42 19.49
CA PHE A 127 7.48 9.18 19.09
C PHE A 127 6.57 10.39 19.29
N ASP A 128 6.89 11.28 20.24
CA ASP A 128 6.15 12.53 20.40
C ASP A 128 6.41 13.48 19.22
N ALA A 129 7.64 13.51 18.70
CA ALA A 129 7.94 14.21 17.44
C ALA A 129 7.14 13.64 16.26
N ALA A 130 6.95 12.30 16.18
CA ALA A 130 6.10 11.69 15.16
C ALA A 130 4.65 12.18 15.23
N ARG A 131 4.10 12.27 16.43
CA ARG A 131 2.73 12.78 16.68
C ARG A 131 2.58 14.21 16.19
N GLU A 132 3.53 15.06 16.52
CA GLU A 132 3.53 16.46 16.11
C GLU A 132 3.63 16.58 14.58
N LEU A 133 4.58 15.89 13.97
CA LEU A 133 4.77 15.88 12.52
C LEU A 133 3.55 15.36 11.77
N LEU A 134 2.94 14.26 12.22
CA LEU A 134 1.77 13.69 11.58
C LEU A 134 0.56 14.62 11.70
N ALA A 135 0.31 15.17 12.89
CA ALA A 135 -0.79 16.10 13.12
C ALA A 135 -0.65 17.41 12.30
N GLU A 136 0.59 17.87 12.06
CA GLU A 136 0.88 19.07 11.28
C GLU A 136 0.74 18.82 9.77
N ARG A 137 1.21 17.65 9.28
CA ARG A 137 1.46 17.42 7.85
C ARG A 137 0.44 16.53 7.16
N ALA A 138 -0.30 15.70 7.91
CA ALA A 138 -1.23 14.75 7.32
C ALA A 138 -2.51 15.41 6.80
N VAL A 139 -2.83 15.11 5.56
CA VAL A 139 -4.09 15.50 4.89
C VAL A 139 -4.79 14.23 4.42
N VAL A 140 -5.94 13.90 5.01
CA VAL A 140 -6.74 12.72 4.65
C VAL A 140 -7.76 13.08 3.58
N GLU A 141 -7.57 12.54 2.37
CA GLU A 141 -8.38 12.84 1.19
C GLU A 141 -9.10 11.61 0.65
N GLN A 142 -10.38 11.78 0.27
CA GLN A 142 -11.11 10.75 -0.45
C GLN A 142 -10.77 10.77 -1.94
N GLY A 143 -10.55 9.58 -2.52
CA GLY A 143 -10.43 9.46 -3.96
C GLY A 143 -9.90 8.11 -4.43
N SER A 144 -10.16 7.84 -5.69
CA SER A 144 -9.71 6.64 -6.38
C SER A 144 -8.23 6.74 -6.78
N ILE A 145 -7.53 5.61 -6.74
CA ILE A 145 -6.18 5.46 -7.31
C ILE A 145 -6.16 5.76 -8.81
N PHE A 146 -7.26 5.47 -9.52
CA PHE A 146 -7.38 5.71 -10.96
C PHE A 146 -7.58 7.18 -11.32
N GLU A 147 -7.82 8.05 -10.33
CA GLU A 147 -8.05 9.50 -10.49
C GLU A 147 -6.90 10.35 -9.93
N LEU A 148 -5.75 9.74 -9.66
CA LEU A 148 -4.58 10.47 -9.17
C LEU A 148 -4.07 11.47 -10.22
N PRO A 149 -3.83 12.74 -9.84
CA PRO A 149 -3.22 13.72 -10.72
C PRO A 149 -1.75 13.31 -11.02
N ARG A 150 -1.33 13.53 -12.27
CA ARG A 150 0.04 13.21 -12.70
C ARG A 150 1.06 14.21 -12.15
N ALA A 151 2.25 13.69 -11.80
CA ALA A 151 3.41 14.46 -11.37
C ALA A 151 3.08 15.49 -10.25
N ALA A 152 2.27 15.06 -9.28
CA ALA A 152 1.79 15.93 -8.20
C ALA A 152 2.63 15.84 -6.93
N TRP A 153 3.28 14.70 -6.69
CA TRP A 153 4.00 14.42 -5.43
C TRP A 153 5.49 14.15 -5.64
N ASP A 154 6.27 14.47 -4.61
CA ASP A 154 7.74 14.37 -4.61
C ASP A 154 8.25 13.04 -4.04
N LEU A 155 7.39 12.27 -3.36
CA LEU A 155 7.63 10.92 -2.89
C LEU A 155 6.30 10.20 -2.64
N GLY A 156 6.30 8.84 -2.61
CA GLY A 156 5.04 8.12 -2.40
C GLY A 156 5.18 6.68 -1.94
N THR A 157 4.11 6.18 -1.28
CA THR A 157 3.91 4.78 -0.92
C THR A 157 2.59 4.24 -1.47
N MET A 158 2.56 2.92 -1.73
CA MET A 158 1.38 2.15 -2.06
C MET A 158 1.60 0.72 -1.55
N PHE A 159 1.07 0.38 -0.37
CA PHE A 159 1.31 -0.91 0.25
C PHE A 159 0.04 -1.75 0.31
N PHE A 160 0.09 -2.94 -0.32
CA PHE A 160 -0.99 -3.93 -0.33
C PHE A 160 -2.29 -3.42 -0.96
N VAL A 161 -2.18 -2.60 -1.99
CA VAL A 161 -3.32 -1.92 -2.64
C VAL A 161 -3.58 -2.46 -4.04
N ALA A 162 -2.63 -2.34 -4.96
CA ALA A 162 -2.88 -2.61 -6.37
C ALA A 162 -3.36 -4.05 -6.62
N GLU A 163 -2.76 -5.02 -5.97
CA GLU A 163 -3.15 -6.43 -6.06
C GLU A 163 -4.47 -6.74 -5.33
N SER A 164 -4.89 -5.86 -4.41
CA SER A 164 -6.07 -6.06 -3.56
C SER A 164 -7.32 -5.33 -4.04
N LEU A 165 -7.28 -4.68 -5.22
CA LEU A 165 -8.41 -3.91 -5.75
C LEU A 165 -9.50 -4.77 -6.37
N SER A 166 -9.11 -5.80 -7.12
CA SER A 166 -10.00 -6.74 -7.82
C SER A 166 -9.26 -8.01 -8.19
N GLU A 167 -9.97 -8.93 -8.87
CA GLU A 167 -9.37 -10.14 -9.45
C GLU A 167 -8.87 -9.92 -10.90
N ASP A 168 -8.99 -8.69 -11.44
CA ASP A 168 -8.59 -8.37 -12.81
C ASP A 168 -7.12 -7.88 -12.86
N PRO A 169 -6.21 -8.63 -13.50
CA PRO A 169 -4.83 -8.20 -13.66
C PRO A 169 -4.67 -6.84 -14.36
N ALA A 170 -5.62 -6.46 -15.23
CA ALA A 170 -5.56 -5.17 -15.90
C ALA A 170 -5.79 -3.99 -14.93
N GLU A 171 -6.61 -4.15 -13.88
CA GLU A 171 -6.74 -3.14 -12.82
C GLU A 171 -5.48 -3.07 -11.96
N PHE A 172 -4.84 -4.19 -11.64
CA PHE A 172 -3.53 -4.20 -10.98
C PHE A 172 -2.49 -3.39 -11.75
N GLU A 173 -2.35 -3.66 -13.06
CA GLU A 173 -1.41 -2.94 -13.93
C GLU A 173 -1.74 -1.45 -14.02
N ALA A 174 -3.02 -1.11 -14.21
CA ALA A 174 -3.47 0.26 -14.30
C ALA A 174 -3.25 1.04 -12.99
N ALA A 175 -3.56 0.44 -11.84
CA ALA A 175 -3.37 1.03 -10.52
C ALA A 175 -1.89 1.30 -10.23
N THR A 176 -1.03 0.30 -10.48
CA THR A 176 0.43 0.45 -10.34
C THR A 176 0.97 1.58 -11.22
N ALA A 177 0.49 1.66 -12.47
CA ALA A 177 0.88 2.74 -13.38
C ALA A 177 0.34 4.12 -12.96
N CYS A 178 -0.89 4.20 -12.44
CA CYS A 178 -1.46 5.45 -11.92
C CYS A 178 -0.66 5.96 -10.73
N PHE A 179 -0.30 5.09 -9.78
CA PHE A 179 0.54 5.44 -8.63
C PHE A 179 1.88 6.03 -9.07
N VAL A 180 2.66 5.32 -9.88
CA VAL A 180 4.00 5.81 -10.27
C VAL A 180 3.91 7.10 -11.09
N ARG A 181 2.92 7.22 -11.99
CA ARG A 181 2.71 8.44 -12.81
C ARG A 181 2.18 9.62 -12.00
N ALA A 182 1.65 9.42 -10.81
CA ALA A 182 1.26 10.49 -9.89
C ALA A 182 2.48 11.19 -9.29
N LEU A 183 3.61 10.53 -9.27
CA LEU A 183 4.87 11.05 -8.78
C LEU A 183 5.59 11.88 -9.85
N ARG A 184 6.35 12.87 -9.43
CA ARG A 184 7.21 13.67 -10.32
C ARG A 184 8.38 12.81 -10.83
N PRO A 185 8.88 13.07 -12.03
CA PRO A 185 10.08 12.40 -12.53
C PRO A 185 11.25 12.51 -11.52
N GLY A 186 11.87 11.38 -11.21
CA GLY A 186 12.93 11.27 -10.20
C GLY A 186 12.45 11.12 -8.75
N ALA A 187 11.15 11.23 -8.48
CA ALA A 187 10.59 11.06 -7.14
C ALA A 187 10.76 9.61 -6.65
N PRO A 188 11.25 9.39 -5.42
CA PRO A 188 11.35 8.05 -4.85
C PRO A 188 9.97 7.51 -4.47
N PHE A 189 9.82 6.20 -4.62
CA PHE A 189 8.64 5.48 -4.17
C PHE A 189 9.00 4.15 -3.48
N ALA A 190 8.07 3.67 -2.66
CA ALA A 190 8.04 2.30 -2.18
C ALA A 190 6.63 1.72 -2.41
N ALA A 191 6.57 0.51 -2.92
CA ALA A 191 5.33 -0.25 -3.09
C ALA A 191 5.50 -1.64 -2.47
N ALA A 192 4.48 -2.14 -1.78
CA ALA A 192 4.49 -3.48 -1.20
C ALA A 192 3.27 -4.27 -1.65
N PHE A 193 3.46 -5.58 -1.83
CA PHE A 193 2.46 -6.49 -2.39
C PHE A 193 2.44 -7.80 -1.60
N MET A 194 1.25 -8.39 -1.45
CA MET A 194 1.06 -9.73 -0.91
C MET A 194 1.29 -10.75 -2.03
N GLU A 195 2.39 -11.52 -1.93
CA GLU A 195 2.74 -12.52 -2.95
C GLU A 195 1.63 -13.58 -3.07
N HIS A 196 1.09 -13.76 -4.30
CA HIS A 196 0.09 -14.76 -4.68
C HIS A 196 -1.17 -14.79 -3.80
N SER A 197 -1.59 -13.62 -3.29
CA SER A 197 -2.85 -13.51 -2.55
C SER A 197 -4.05 -13.80 -3.45
N LEU A 198 -5.01 -14.58 -2.93
CA LEU A 198 -6.27 -14.92 -3.59
C LEU A 198 -7.48 -14.19 -2.98
N GLY A 199 -7.23 -13.15 -2.19
CA GLY A 199 -8.25 -12.41 -1.47
C GLY A 199 -8.14 -12.58 0.05
N TYR A 200 -9.00 -11.89 0.79
CA TYR A 200 -8.99 -11.88 2.25
C TYR A 200 -10.35 -11.50 2.83
N ASP A 201 -10.57 -11.89 4.09
CA ASP A 201 -11.80 -11.57 4.81
C ASP A 201 -11.54 -10.56 5.92
N VAL A 202 -12.44 -9.60 6.07
CA VAL A 202 -12.45 -8.63 7.17
C VAL A 202 -13.84 -8.62 7.80
N ALA A 203 -13.93 -9.03 9.06
CA ALA A 203 -15.20 -9.09 9.82
C ALA A 203 -16.36 -9.79 9.06
N GLY A 204 -16.03 -10.84 8.29
CA GLY A 204 -17.01 -11.63 7.54
C GLY A 204 -17.37 -11.06 6.16
N VAL A 205 -16.70 -10.02 5.71
CA VAL A 205 -16.79 -9.50 4.34
C VAL A 205 -15.54 -9.91 3.57
N SER A 206 -15.74 -10.56 2.41
CA SER A 206 -14.64 -11.00 1.54
C SER A 206 -14.22 -9.89 0.58
N PHE A 207 -12.91 -9.70 0.46
CA PHE A 207 -12.28 -8.75 -0.45
C PHE A 207 -11.36 -9.49 -1.43
N PRO A 208 -11.20 -8.97 -2.66
CA PRO A 208 -10.50 -9.65 -3.73
C PRO A 208 -8.99 -9.56 -3.58
N ALA A 209 -8.28 -10.35 -4.41
CA ALA A 209 -6.90 -10.07 -4.78
C ALA A 209 -6.59 -10.68 -6.16
N THR A 210 -5.73 -10.00 -6.90
CA THR A 210 -5.06 -10.52 -8.10
C THR A 210 -3.77 -11.22 -7.64
N PRO A 211 -3.59 -12.53 -7.90
CA PRO A 211 -2.37 -13.23 -7.52
C PRO A 211 -1.20 -12.74 -8.37
N VAL A 212 -0.28 -12.03 -7.73
CA VAL A 212 0.94 -11.50 -8.36
C VAL A 212 2.18 -12.02 -7.65
N GLY A 213 3.26 -12.20 -8.41
CA GLY A 213 4.59 -12.50 -7.90
C GLY A 213 5.61 -11.46 -8.37
N GLU A 214 6.88 -11.70 -8.06
CA GLU A 214 7.97 -10.82 -8.47
C GLU A 214 7.99 -10.54 -9.99
N PRO A 215 7.78 -11.54 -10.90
CA PRO A 215 7.79 -11.30 -12.34
C PRO A 215 6.73 -10.30 -12.81
N GLU A 216 5.49 -10.40 -12.33
CA GLU A 216 4.38 -9.53 -12.70
C GLU A 216 4.60 -8.11 -12.18
N ILE A 217 5.09 -7.99 -10.93
CA ILE A 217 5.41 -6.70 -10.28
C ILE A 217 6.55 -6.01 -11.03
N ALA A 218 7.63 -6.73 -11.32
CA ALA A 218 8.76 -6.20 -12.07
C ALA A 218 8.34 -5.77 -13.49
N ALA A 219 7.56 -6.58 -14.21
CA ALA A 219 7.07 -6.24 -15.52
C ALA A 219 6.23 -4.94 -15.54
N CYS A 220 5.42 -4.70 -14.51
CA CYS A 220 4.64 -3.46 -14.37
C CYS A 220 5.52 -2.25 -14.05
N LEU A 221 6.55 -2.41 -13.20
CA LEU A 221 7.33 -1.29 -12.67
C LEU A 221 8.54 -0.92 -13.56
N ASP A 222 9.21 -1.89 -14.21
CA ASP A 222 10.40 -1.65 -15.04
C ASP A 222 10.23 -0.52 -16.08
N PRO A 223 9.12 -0.43 -16.84
CA PRO A 223 8.93 0.65 -17.80
C PRO A 223 8.69 2.02 -17.15
N LEU A 224 8.28 2.06 -15.88
CA LEU A 224 7.83 3.25 -15.16
C LEU A 224 8.88 3.78 -14.17
N ALA A 225 9.85 2.95 -13.78
CA ALA A 225 10.79 3.24 -12.72
C ALA A 225 12.25 3.25 -13.20
N ALA A 226 13.06 4.06 -12.57
CA ALA A 226 14.52 3.98 -12.57
C ALA A 226 15.00 3.47 -11.21
N ASP A 227 16.20 2.89 -11.17
CA ASP A 227 16.84 2.37 -9.95
C ASP A 227 15.96 1.35 -9.19
N LEU A 228 15.10 0.61 -9.91
CA LEU A 228 14.17 -0.35 -9.33
C LEU A 228 14.94 -1.47 -8.61
N LYS A 229 14.58 -1.69 -7.34
CA LYS A 229 15.01 -2.83 -6.54
C LYS A 229 13.77 -3.54 -6.03
N VAL A 230 13.74 -4.86 -6.17
CA VAL A 230 12.64 -5.71 -5.68
C VAL A 230 13.21 -6.63 -4.61
N HIS A 231 12.51 -6.69 -3.47
CA HIS A 231 12.90 -7.48 -2.30
C HIS A 231 11.78 -8.44 -1.94
N TRP A 232 12.10 -9.71 -1.79
CA TRP A 232 11.16 -10.67 -1.22
C TRP A 232 11.37 -10.76 0.29
N VAL A 233 10.27 -10.67 1.04
CA VAL A 233 10.24 -10.70 2.51
C VAL A 233 9.44 -11.92 2.96
N GLU A 234 10.08 -12.78 3.76
CA GLU A 234 9.42 -13.99 4.27
C GLU A 234 8.38 -13.65 5.33
N MET A 235 7.16 -14.17 5.15
CA MET A 235 6.08 -13.99 6.11
C MET A 235 6.18 -14.98 7.27
N ARG A 236 6.46 -14.49 8.48
CA ARG A 236 6.57 -15.29 9.71
C ARG A 236 5.90 -14.63 10.92
N PRO A 237 4.91 -15.28 11.59
CA PRO A 237 4.14 -16.45 11.11
C PRO A 237 3.30 -16.12 9.89
N LYS A 238 2.91 -17.14 9.10
CA LYS A 238 2.03 -16.93 7.94
C LYS A 238 0.69 -16.36 8.39
N LEU A 239 0.24 -15.29 7.74
CA LEU A 239 -1.07 -14.68 8.02
C LEU A 239 -2.23 -15.62 7.65
N ARG A 240 -2.06 -16.40 6.59
CA ARG A 240 -3.05 -17.37 6.08
C ARG A 240 -2.38 -18.49 5.29
N PRO A 241 -3.05 -19.65 5.16
CA PRO A 241 -2.60 -20.72 4.28
C PRO A 241 -2.41 -20.21 2.84
N GLY A 242 -1.32 -20.62 2.19
CA GLY A 242 -1.02 -20.23 0.81
C GLY A 242 -0.15 -18.99 0.65
N LEU A 243 -0.15 -18.06 1.60
CA LEU A 243 0.76 -16.92 1.60
C LEU A 243 2.14 -17.31 2.13
N ASN A 244 3.20 -16.97 1.41
CA ASN A 244 4.58 -17.30 1.78
C ASN A 244 5.43 -16.07 2.04
N GLY A 245 5.13 -14.96 1.39
CA GLY A 245 5.93 -13.76 1.46
C GLY A 245 5.17 -12.50 1.05
N MET A 246 5.88 -11.42 1.20
CA MET A 246 5.52 -10.10 0.70
C MET A 246 6.65 -9.62 -0.22
N ILE A 247 6.32 -8.77 -1.16
CA ILE A 247 7.28 -8.21 -2.10
C ILE A 247 7.31 -6.71 -1.90
N VAL A 248 8.51 -6.14 -1.72
CA VAL A 248 8.72 -4.70 -1.62
C VAL A 248 9.50 -4.23 -2.83
N ALA A 249 8.97 -3.29 -3.56
CA ALA A 249 9.64 -2.63 -4.66
C ALA A 249 9.92 -1.17 -4.29
N VAL A 250 11.18 -0.76 -4.42
CA VAL A 250 11.60 0.64 -4.25
C VAL A 250 12.27 1.13 -5.54
N GLY A 251 12.06 2.40 -5.87
CA GLY A 251 12.60 2.97 -7.10
C GLY A 251 12.32 4.46 -7.22
N ARG A 252 12.62 5.02 -8.40
CA ARG A 252 12.31 6.42 -8.76
C ARG A 252 11.38 6.45 -9.96
N ALA A 253 10.35 7.28 -9.92
CA ALA A 253 9.46 7.49 -11.07
C ALA A 253 10.25 8.08 -12.26
N ARG A 254 9.91 7.64 -13.48
CA ARG A 254 10.47 8.16 -14.74
C ARG A 254 9.71 9.34 -15.30
#